data_78392ae2528a027af9994cd135d04364
#
_entry.id   78392ae2528a027af9994cd135d04364
#
_cell.length_a   1.000
_cell.length_b   1.000
_cell.length_c   1.000
_cell.angle_alpha   90.00
_cell.angle_beta   90.00
_cell.angle_gamma   90.00
#
_symmetry.space_group_name_H-M   'P 1'
#
loop_
_entity.id
_entity.type
_entity.pdbx_description
1 polymer ?
#
loop_
_entity_poly.entity_id
_entity_poly.type
_entity_poly.pdbx_seq_one_letter_code
_entity_poly.pdbx_strand_id
1 'polypeptide(L)' 'VSSRIEIEQLRAEADYYRDRVALLRAKLYRWGVGSNARLQALERELERAQQRLRDARQRSKP' A
#
# COMPACT_ATOMS: atom_id res chain seq x y z
N VAL A 1 10.21 -21.98 4.72
CA VAL A 1 9.66 -21.59 4.69
C VAL A 1 8.72 -20.47 4.91
N SER A 2 9.06 -19.61 5.80
CA SER A 2 8.20 -18.50 6.15
C SER A 2 8.19 -17.39 5.09
N SER A 3 9.14 -17.37 4.16
CA SER A 3 9.26 -16.26 3.22
C SER A 3 8.10 -16.13 2.26
N ARG A 4 7.52 -17.26 1.83
CA ARG A 4 6.36 -17.22 0.94
C ARG A 4 5.13 -16.67 1.63
N ILE A 5 4.88 -17.10 2.87
CA ILE A 5 3.77 -16.59 3.66
C ILE A 5 3.97 -15.11 3.96
N GLU A 6 5.19 -14.71 4.28
CA GLU A 6 5.53 -13.32 4.53
C GLU A 6 5.24 -12.45 3.29
N ILE A 7 5.66 -12.91 2.10
CA ILE A 7 5.40 -12.18 0.87
C ILE A 7 3.91 -12.05 0.60
N GLU A 8 3.14 -13.11 0.82
CA GLU A 8 1.68 -13.06 0.65
C GLU A 8 1.04 -12.07 1.61
N GLN A 9 1.48 -12.02 2.85
CA GLN A 9 0.97 -11.07 3.83
C GLN A 9 1.32 -9.64 3.45
N LEU A 10 2.55 -9.39 3.02
CA LEU A 10 2.98 -8.07 2.60
C LEU A 10 2.24 -7.60 1.35
N ARG A 11 1.98 -8.52 0.44
CA ARG A 11 1.19 -8.23 -0.75
C ARG A 11 -0.24 -7.85 -0.40
N ALA A 12 -0.86 -8.59 0.52
CA ALA A 12 -2.21 -8.29 0.97
C ALA A 12 -2.28 -6.93 1.65
N GLU A 13 -1.27 -6.59 2.45
CA GLU A 13 -1.18 -5.29 3.09
C GLU A 13 -1.06 -4.16 2.06
N ALA A 14 -0.19 -4.32 1.05
CA ALA A 14 -0.05 -3.34 0.00
C ALA A 14 -1.35 -3.16 -0.78
N ASP A 15 -2.04 -4.25 -1.10
CA ASP A 15 -3.32 -4.19 -1.80
C ASP A 15 -4.38 -3.48 -0.96
N TYR A 16 -4.39 -3.73 0.35
CA TYR A 16 -5.31 -3.07 1.27
C TYR A 16 -5.14 -1.55 1.23
N TYR A 17 -3.90 -1.08 1.36
CA TYR A 17 -3.63 0.37 1.34
C TYR A 17 -3.90 0.98 -0.03
N ARG A 18 -3.60 0.25 -1.10
CA ARG A 18 -3.89 0.73 -2.46
C ARG A 18 -5.39 0.94 -2.65
N ASP A 19 -6.21 0.01 -2.18
CA ASP A 19 -7.66 0.14 -2.27
C ASP A 19 -8.16 1.32 -1.43
N ARG A 20 -7.61 1.50 -0.23
CA ARG A 20 -7.99 2.61 0.65
C ARG A 20 -7.64 3.96 0.01
N VAL A 21 -6.45 4.07 -0.58
CA VAL A 21 -6.03 5.28 -1.27
C VAL A 21 -6.98 5.58 -2.45
N ALA A 22 -7.28 4.57 -3.25
CA ALA A 22 -8.17 4.75 -4.40
C ALA A 22 -9.56 5.21 -3.99
N LEU A 23 -10.11 4.61 -2.93
CA LEU A 23 -11.44 4.99 -2.42
C LEU A 23 -11.45 6.43 -1.92
N LEU A 24 -10.42 6.81 -1.17
CA LEU A 24 -10.37 8.17 -0.63
C LEU A 24 -10.17 9.20 -1.73
N ARG A 25 -9.32 8.91 -2.72
CA ARG A 25 -9.16 9.79 -3.88
C ARG A 25 -10.47 10.01 -4.61
N ALA A 26 -11.24 8.94 -4.80
CA ALA A 26 -12.54 9.04 -5.47
C ALA A 26 -13.51 9.93 -4.69
N LYS A 27 -13.53 9.78 -3.36
CA LYS A 27 -14.37 10.62 -2.50
C LYS A 27 -13.96 12.08 -2.56
N LEU A 28 -12.67 12.35 -2.46
CA LEU A 28 -12.15 13.72 -2.49
C LEU A 28 -12.42 14.39 -3.84
N TYR A 29 -12.25 13.63 -4.91
CA TYR A 29 -12.57 14.13 -6.25
C TYR A 29 -14.04 14.53 -6.34
N ARG A 30 -14.92 13.66 -5.82
CA ARG A 30 -16.38 13.92 -5.85
C ARG A 30 -16.73 15.17 -5.07
N TRP A 31 -16.02 15.46 -3.98
CA TRP A 31 -16.27 16.62 -3.13
C TRP A 31 -15.51 17.88 -3.60
N GLY A 32 -14.76 17.77 -4.70
CA GLY A 32 -13.98 18.88 -5.23
C GLY A 32 -12.72 19.20 -4.45
N VAL A 33 -12.24 18.26 -3.65
CA VAL A 33 -11.01 18.41 -2.87
C VAL A 33 -9.91 17.57 -3.50
N GLY A 34 -8.76 18.20 -3.81
CA GLY A 34 -7.67 17.50 -4.47
C GLY A 34 -6.87 16.58 -3.56
N SER A 35 -6.67 16.99 -2.31
CA SER A 35 -5.85 16.24 -1.37
C SER A 35 -6.14 16.69 0.06
N ASN A 36 -5.82 15.83 1.02
CA ASN A 36 -5.85 16.19 2.44
C ASN A 36 -4.79 15.37 3.19
N ALA A 37 -4.62 15.67 4.49
CA ALA A 37 -3.61 15.02 5.31
C ALA A 37 -3.84 13.52 5.43
N ARG A 38 -5.09 13.08 5.48
CA ARG A 38 -5.44 11.67 5.58
C ARG A 38 -5.00 10.90 4.33
N LEU A 39 -5.26 11.48 3.15
CA LEU A 39 -4.83 10.87 1.90
C LEU A 39 -3.32 10.76 1.84
N GLN A 40 -2.61 11.83 2.23
CA GLN A 40 -1.15 11.82 2.25
C GLN A 40 -0.60 10.77 3.20
N ALA A 41 -1.24 10.59 4.37
CA ALA A 41 -0.83 9.57 5.32
C ALA A 41 -1.03 8.16 4.75
N LEU A 42 -2.16 7.92 4.08
CA LEU A 42 -2.43 6.63 3.45
C LEU A 42 -1.46 6.36 2.30
N GLU A 43 -1.13 7.37 1.52
CA GLU A 43 -0.17 7.21 0.43
C GLU A 43 1.22 6.83 0.97
N ARG A 44 1.63 7.43 2.09
CA ARG A 44 2.89 7.06 2.73
C ARG A 44 2.87 5.62 3.25
N GLU A 45 1.76 5.20 3.83
CA GLU A 45 1.63 3.81 4.30
C GLU A 45 1.67 2.83 3.14
N LEU A 46 1.02 3.17 2.02
CA LEU A 46 1.07 2.36 0.81
C LEU A 46 2.51 2.24 0.32
N GLU A 47 3.23 3.33 0.26
CA GLU A 47 4.62 3.35 -0.19
C GLU A 47 5.50 2.47 0.69
N ARG A 48 5.32 2.54 2.01
CA ARG A 48 6.05 1.68 2.95
C ARG A 48 5.72 0.21 2.75
N ALA A 49 4.44 -0.10 2.55
CA ALA A 49 4.02 -1.48 2.33
C ALA A 49 4.60 -2.04 1.05
N GLN A 50 4.62 -1.23 -0.02
CA GLN A 50 5.22 -1.63 -1.29
C GLN A 50 6.73 -1.83 -1.15
N GLN A 51 7.40 -0.98 -0.39
CA GLN A 51 8.83 -1.11 -0.17
C GLN A 51 9.16 -2.39 0.60
N ARG A 52 8.40 -2.69 1.64
CA ARG A 52 8.59 -3.93 2.40
C ARG A 52 8.39 -5.16 1.51
N LEU A 53 7.40 -5.10 0.62
CA LEU A 53 7.13 -6.20 -0.31
C LEU A 53 8.30 -6.39 -1.28
N ARG A 54 8.81 -5.31 -1.84
CA ARG A 54 9.98 -5.39 -2.73
C ARG A 54 11.19 -5.96 -2.03
N ASP A 55 11.45 -5.52 -0.81
CA ASP A 55 12.60 -6.00 -0.04
C ASP A 55 12.47 -7.49 0.25
N ALA A 56 11.27 -7.94 0.61
CA ALA A 56 11.03 -9.35 0.88
C ALA A 56 11.22 -10.20 -0.38
N ARG A 57 10.77 -9.71 -1.53
CA ARG A 57 10.96 -10.40 -2.81
C ARG A 57 12.43 -10.50 -3.17
N GLN A 58 13.20 -9.45 -2.96
CA GLN A 58 14.63 -9.47 -3.25
C GLN A 58 15.35 -10.45 -2.34
N ARG A 59 15.00 -10.50 -1.06
CA ARG A 59 15.63 -11.43 -0.11
C ARG A 59 15.29 -12.88 -0.43
N SER A 60 14.15 -13.15 -1.06
CA SER A 60 13.76 -14.52 -1.38
C SER A 60 14.29 -15.01 -2.71
N LYS A 61 14.95 -14.18 -3.51
CA LYS A 61 15.58 -14.62 -4.75
C LYS A 61 16.84 -15.43 -4.44
N PRO A 62 17.03 -16.55 -5.15
CA PRO A 62 18.27 -17.35 -4.98
C PRO A 62 19.50 -16.60 -5.48
#